data_b784163bc87a44d11864f68d36081442
#
_entry.id   b784163bc87a44d11864f68d36081442
#
_cell.length_a   1.000
_cell.length_b   1.000
_cell.length_c   1.000
_cell.angle_alpha   90.00
_cell.angle_beta   90.00
_cell.angle_gamma   90.00
#
_symmetry.space_group_name_H-M   'P 1'
#
loop_
_entity.id
_entity.type
_entity.pdbx_description
1 polymer ?
#
loop_
_entity_poly.entity_id
_entity_poly.type
_entity_poly.pdbx_seq_one_letter_code
_entity_poly.pdbx_strand_id
1 'polypeptide(L)'
;MPGAMAWDSILRAAPMHMRHRKRLTRLTVLGVACSLLGALLLLMPALTLCAQMPHTPQAVDNGALMEDTSMFDHAAQYDARLLQEPTVALGEAPDPFTDSPQPAYESDTDYQSQLGTGDTMASIRIPKIGVDMNVGHGTGAGTLTHGAGHVYGTTLPVGDPGNSVIAAHRGLGVSLLFYRLGELGVGDMVYTQAGARSVAWRVMRILHVDPGSVQEREALQGDGSHTLLTLYTCDPPGLNTRRLLVVCERVPYVDAVSVPGQVDWGQGVLAGGLAGVLALGFLLVSVRAGAPMRHARRR
;
A
#
# COMPACT_ATOMS: atom_id res chain seq x y z
N MET A 1 -73.65 40.81 3.79
CA MET A 1 -72.52 40.66 2.82
C MET A 1 -71.41 39.83 3.42
N PRO A 2 -71.31 38.54 3.17
CA PRO A 2 -70.25 37.68 3.72
C PRO A 2 -69.29 37.18 2.61
N GLY A 3 -68.71 38.11 1.85
CA GLY A 3 -67.84 37.71 0.77
C GLY A 3 -66.39 38.23 0.83
N ALA A 4 -66.12 39.25 1.63
CA ALA A 4 -64.81 39.91 1.60
C ALA A 4 -63.70 39.22 2.46
N MET A 5 -64.12 38.48 3.52
CA MET A 5 -63.14 37.82 4.41
C MET A 5 -62.43 36.57 3.82
N ALA A 6 -63.04 35.93 2.85
CA ALA A 6 -62.48 34.69 2.29
C ALA A 6 -61.20 34.92 1.39
N TRP A 7 -61.16 36.03 0.66
CA TRP A 7 -60.07 36.36 -0.24
C TRP A 7 -58.80 36.84 0.48
N ASP A 8 -58.92 37.55 1.56
CA ASP A 8 -57.78 38.03 2.36
C ASP A 8 -57.02 36.87 3.04
N SER A 9 -57.77 35.85 3.48
CA SER A 9 -57.12 34.64 4.05
C SER A 9 -56.34 33.85 3.02
N ILE A 10 -56.83 33.77 1.76
CA ILE A 10 -56.16 33.09 0.66
C ILE A 10 -54.93 33.87 0.21
N LEU A 11 -55.00 35.19 0.12
CA LEU A 11 -53.88 36.04 -0.28
C LEU A 11 -52.74 36.06 0.77
N ARG A 12 -53.06 35.94 2.06
CA ARG A 12 -52.04 35.83 3.12
C ARG A 12 -51.42 34.43 3.23
N ALA A 13 -52.12 33.38 2.82
CA ALA A 13 -51.58 32.00 2.84
C ALA A 13 -50.62 31.73 1.67
N ALA A 14 -50.81 32.40 0.52
CA ALA A 14 -50.00 32.17 -0.67
C ALA A 14 -48.49 32.43 -0.45
N PRO A 15 -48.01 33.51 0.20
CA PRO A 15 -46.59 33.74 0.41
C PRO A 15 -45.95 32.76 1.42
N MET A 16 -46.73 32.23 2.38
CA MET A 16 -46.26 31.23 3.32
C MET A 16 -45.98 29.89 2.62
N HIS A 17 -46.87 29.44 1.72
CA HIS A 17 -46.64 28.23 0.94
C HIS A 17 -45.44 28.33 0.01
N MET A 18 -45.19 29.46 -0.62
CA MET A 18 -44.01 29.69 -1.45
C MET A 18 -42.69 29.68 -0.66
N ARG A 19 -42.71 30.29 0.55
CA ARG A 19 -41.53 30.25 1.44
C ARG A 19 -41.24 28.84 1.94
N HIS A 20 -42.25 28.06 2.28
CA HIS A 20 -42.09 26.66 2.69
C HIS A 20 -41.55 25.80 1.56
N ARG A 21 -42.05 25.96 0.33
CA ARG A 21 -41.60 25.25 -0.85
C ARG A 21 -40.14 25.56 -1.18
N LYS A 22 -39.74 26.85 -1.15
CA LYS A 22 -38.35 27.28 -1.34
C LYS A 22 -37.39 26.71 -0.25
N ARG A 23 -37.86 26.61 1.00
CA ARG A 23 -37.09 26.06 2.11
C ARG A 23 -36.91 24.55 1.97
N LEU A 24 -37.94 23.80 1.58
CA LEU A 24 -37.87 22.37 1.27
C LEU A 24 -36.93 22.09 0.10
N THR A 25 -37.02 22.90 -0.98
CA THR A 25 -36.12 22.76 -2.13
C THR A 25 -34.66 22.99 -1.75
N ARG A 26 -34.37 24.01 -0.90
CA ARG A 26 -33.02 24.27 -0.41
C ARG A 26 -32.48 23.15 0.46
N LEU A 27 -33.30 22.58 1.36
CA LEU A 27 -32.91 21.45 2.20
C LEU A 27 -32.68 20.18 1.39
N THR A 28 -33.48 19.93 0.34
CA THR A 28 -33.29 18.82 -0.57
C THR A 28 -31.98 18.97 -1.38
N VAL A 29 -31.73 20.16 -1.92
CA VAL A 29 -30.48 20.46 -2.63
C VAL A 29 -29.29 20.31 -1.71
N LEU A 30 -29.36 20.80 -0.48
CA LEU A 30 -28.29 20.65 0.50
C LEU A 30 -28.06 19.16 0.85
N GLY A 31 -29.15 18.42 1.09
CA GLY A 31 -29.06 16.98 1.35
C GLY A 31 -28.45 16.18 0.22
N VAL A 32 -28.83 16.49 -1.03
CA VAL A 32 -28.21 15.89 -2.23
C VAL A 32 -26.74 16.25 -2.34
N ALA A 33 -26.38 17.51 -2.13
CA ALA A 33 -24.99 17.96 -2.15
C ALA A 33 -24.14 17.26 -1.08
N CYS A 34 -24.63 17.14 0.15
CA CYS A 34 -23.95 16.42 1.23
C CYS A 34 -23.81 14.92 0.93
N SER A 35 -24.85 14.29 0.33
CA SER A 35 -24.78 12.90 -0.07
C SER A 35 -23.77 12.66 -1.18
N LEU A 36 -23.70 13.54 -2.17
CA LEU A 36 -22.71 13.48 -3.25
C LEU A 36 -21.29 13.69 -2.72
N LEU A 37 -21.11 14.63 -1.81
CA LEU A 37 -19.80 14.86 -1.18
C LEU A 37 -19.38 13.65 -0.32
N GLY A 38 -20.29 13.09 0.45
CA GLY A 38 -20.04 11.87 1.22
C GLY A 38 -19.71 10.67 0.33
N ALA A 39 -20.44 10.51 -0.78
CA ALA A 39 -20.15 9.48 -1.78
C ALA A 39 -18.77 9.68 -2.42
N LEU A 40 -18.40 10.91 -2.75
CA LEU A 40 -17.11 11.25 -3.32
C LEU A 40 -15.98 10.94 -2.32
N LEU A 41 -16.13 11.29 -1.05
CA LEU A 41 -15.16 11.00 0.00
C LEU A 41 -14.98 9.49 0.24
N LEU A 42 -16.06 8.71 0.14
CA LEU A 42 -16.00 7.25 0.28
C LEU A 42 -15.48 6.56 -0.98
N LEU A 43 -15.70 7.14 -2.16
CA LEU A 43 -15.17 6.65 -3.44
C LEU A 43 -13.68 6.99 -3.65
N MET A 44 -13.19 8.05 -3.02
CA MET A 44 -11.79 8.47 -3.16
C MET A 44 -10.79 7.34 -2.85
N PRO A 45 -10.87 6.60 -1.72
CA PRO A 45 -9.99 5.46 -1.47
C PRO A 45 -10.14 4.36 -2.52
N ALA A 46 -11.36 4.06 -2.96
CA ALA A 46 -11.59 3.04 -3.98
C ALA A 46 -11.03 3.46 -5.35
N LEU A 47 -11.16 4.72 -5.73
CA LEU A 47 -10.61 5.26 -6.97
C LEU A 47 -9.08 5.31 -6.93
N THR A 48 -8.48 5.67 -5.80
CA THR A 48 -7.02 5.64 -5.63
C THR A 48 -6.50 4.20 -5.70
N LEU A 49 -7.19 3.23 -5.09
CA LEU A 49 -6.86 1.82 -5.19
C LEU A 49 -6.95 1.32 -6.64
N CYS A 50 -8.03 1.66 -7.35
CA CYS A 50 -8.19 1.29 -8.76
C CYS A 50 -7.16 2.00 -9.68
N ALA A 51 -6.80 3.24 -9.38
CA ALA A 51 -5.81 3.98 -10.16
C ALA A 51 -4.37 3.45 -9.92
N GLN A 52 -4.10 2.87 -8.76
CA GLN A 52 -2.79 2.30 -8.43
C GLN A 52 -2.62 0.86 -8.96
N MET A 53 -3.70 0.12 -9.21
CA MET A 53 -3.63 -1.24 -9.74
C MET A 53 -2.89 -1.39 -11.08
N PRO A 54 -3.00 -0.49 -12.07
CA PRO A 54 -2.24 -0.58 -13.31
C PRO A 54 -0.85 0.06 -13.23
N HIS A 55 -0.52 0.71 -12.12
CA HIS A 55 0.70 1.50 -11.94
C HIS A 55 1.63 0.88 -10.88
N THR A 56 1.56 -0.44 -10.66
CA THR A 56 2.72 -1.12 -10.10
C THR A 56 3.87 -0.79 -11.03
N PRO A 57 4.90 -0.05 -10.58
CA PRO A 57 6.03 0.24 -11.45
C PRO A 57 6.53 -1.11 -11.93
N GLN A 58 6.36 -1.39 -13.22
CA GLN A 58 6.97 -2.57 -13.82
C GLN A 58 8.45 -2.43 -13.51
N ALA A 59 9.01 -3.43 -12.85
CA ALA A 59 10.44 -3.47 -12.63
C ALA A 59 11.09 -3.18 -13.99
N VAL A 60 11.88 -2.13 -14.04
CA VAL A 60 12.64 -1.84 -15.25
C VAL A 60 13.42 -3.11 -15.53
N ASP A 61 13.22 -3.68 -16.72
CA ASP A 61 13.98 -4.83 -17.15
C ASP A 61 15.46 -4.42 -17.23
N ASN A 62 16.15 -4.54 -16.12
CA ASN A 62 17.57 -4.25 -15.99
C ASN A 62 18.43 -5.34 -16.67
N GLY A 63 17.83 -6.34 -17.30
CA GLY A 63 18.51 -7.43 -18.01
C GLY A 63 19.37 -6.98 -19.19
N ALA A 64 19.29 -5.72 -19.59
CA ALA A 64 20.17 -5.15 -20.63
C ALA A 64 21.48 -4.57 -20.07
N LEU A 65 21.64 -4.48 -18.75
CA LEU A 65 22.94 -4.13 -18.16
C LEU A 65 23.81 -5.37 -18.22
N MET A 66 24.89 -5.28 -19.01
CA MET A 66 25.93 -6.30 -19.23
C MET A 66 26.18 -7.10 -17.94
N GLU A 67 26.49 -8.40 -18.11
CA GLU A 67 27.07 -9.27 -17.08
C GLU A 67 28.33 -8.63 -16.51
N ASP A 68 28.19 -7.60 -15.69
CA ASP A 68 29.33 -7.03 -14.99
C ASP A 68 29.57 -7.88 -13.74
N THR A 69 30.33 -8.95 -13.94
CA THR A 69 30.78 -9.85 -12.86
C THR A 69 31.42 -9.05 -11.73
N SER A 70 32.06 -7.91 -12.04
CA SER A 70 32.71 -7.05 -11.05
C SER A 70 31.73 -6.43 -10.05
N MET A 71 30.51 -6.12 -10.47
CA MET A 71 29.46 -5.57 -9.60
C MET A 71 29.08 -6.58 -8.49
N PHE A 72 28.97 -7.86 -8.84
CA PHE A 72 28.63 -8.90 -7.87
C PHE A 72 29.81 -9.27 -6.97
N ASP A 73 31.05 -9.16 -7.47
CA ASP A 73 32.25 -9.32 -6.65
C ASP A 73 32.38 -8.20 -5.61
N HIS A 74 32.04 -6.97 -5.97
CA HIS A 74 31.96 -5.83 -5.02
C HIS A 74 30.84 -6.04 -3.99
N ALA A 75 29.66 -6.48 -4.42
CA ALA A 75 28.55 -6.78 -3.52
C ALA A 75 28.91 -7.89 -2.51
N ALA A 76 29.54 -8.97 -2.96
CA ALA A 76 29.99 -10.06 -2.10
C ALA A 76 31.08 -9.59 -1.10
N GLN A 77 32.00 -8.71 -1.51
CA GLN A 77 33.00 -8.12 -0.61
C GLN A 77 32.35 -7.20 0.44
N TYR A 78 31.33 -6.44 0.02
CA TYR A 78 30.55 -5.59 0.93
C TYR A 78 29.86 -6.45 1.99
N ASP A 79 29.12 -7.49 1.57
CA ASP A 79 28.41 -8.40 2.47
C ASP A 79 29.37 -9.15 3.41
N ALA A 80 30.52 -9.60 2.90
CA ALA A 80 31.54 -10.27 3.72
C ALA A 80 32.10 -9.35 4.82
N ARG A 81 32.30 -8.06 4.54
CA ARG A 81 32.73 -7.07 5.56
C ARG A 81 31.64 -6.85 6.59
N LEU A 82 30.41 -6.67 6.14
CA LEU A 82 29.26 -6.47 7.00
C LEU A 82 29.06 -7.61 8.01
N LEU A 83 29.26 -8.87 7.58
CA LEU A 83 29.15 -10.03 8.45
C LEU A 83 30.31 -10.17 9.44
N GLN A 84 31.47 -9.57 9.17
CA GLN A 84 32.61 -9.56 10.08
C GLN A 84 32.47 -8.50 11.20
N GLU A 85 31.68 -7.45 10.98
CA GLU A 85 31.45 -6.37 11.93
C GLU A 85 29.94 -6.29 12.34
N PRO A 86 29.38 -7.35 12.92
CA PRO A 86 27.91 -7.43 13.14
C PRO A 86 27.38 -6.42 14.16
N THR A 87 28.25 -5.74 14.89
CA THR A 87 27.86 -4.80 15.96
C THR A 87 27.43 -3.43 15.45
N VAL A 88 27.80 -3.04 14.25
CA VAL A 88 27.53 -1.69 13.72
C VAL A 88 26.19 -1.63 12.97
N ALA A 89 25.79 -2.74 12.35
CA ALA A 89 24.75 -2.71 11.33
C ALA A 89 23.30 -2.71 11.88
N LEU A 90 22.99 -3.49 12.88
CA LEU A 90 21.60 -3.65 13.35
C LEU A 90 21.26 -2.85 14.62
N GLY A 91 22.27 -2.36 15.36
CA GLY A 91 22.05 -1.51 16.53
C GLY A 91 21.66 -0.07 16.17
N GLU A 92 21.95 0.36 14.96
CA GLU A 92 21.71 1.71 14.44
C GLU A 92 20.70 1.76 13.28
N ALA A 93 20.20 0.61 12.80
CA ALA A 93 19.11 0.62 11.83
C ALA A 93 17.84 1.14 12.53
N PRO A 94 17.48 2.41 12.37
CA PRO A 94 16.22 2.90 12.91
C PRO A 94 15.11 2.08 12.27
N ASP A 95 14.04 1.85 13.03
CA ASP A 95 12.81 1.29 12.47
C ASP A 95 12.47 2.06 11.17
N PRO A 96 12.46 1.41 9.97
CA PRO A 96 12.29 2.09 8.69
C PRO A 96 10.98 2.86 8.57
N PHE A 97 10.08 2.71 9.54
CA PHE A 97 8.77 3.33 9.57
C PHE A 97 8.65 4.42 10.64
N THR A 98 9.75 4.84 11.27
CA THR A 98 9.81 5.96 12.21
C THR A 98 10.59 7.11 11.61
N ASP A 99 10.17 8.36 11.94
CA ASP A 99 10.90 9.58 11.57
C ASP A 99 12.19 9.66 12.41
N SER A 100 13.25 9.04 11.92
CA SER A 100 14.60 9.16 12.52
C SER A 100 15.40 10.25 11.84
N PRO A 101 16.26 11.00 12.58
CA PRO A 101 17.14 11.98 11.98
C PRO A 101 18.14 11.29 11.05
N GLN A 102 18.34 11.86 9.88
CA GLN A 102 19.18 11.46 8.74
C GLN A 102 19.76 10.04 8.79
N PRO A 103 19.26 9.15 7.94
CA PRO A 103 19.75 7.78 7.95
C PRO A 103 21.20 7.71 7.52
N ALA A 104 22.04 6.98 8.28
CA ALA A 104 23.47 6.81 8.02
C ALA A 104 23.77 6.31 6.59
N TYR A 105 22.85 5.62 5.95
CA TYR A 105 23.01 5.10 4.59
C TYR A 105 23.19 6.21 3.54
N GLU A 106 22.68 7.43 3.76
CA GLU A 106 22.81 8.53 2.79
C GLU A 106 24.26 9.02 2.66
N SER A 107 25.05 8.90 3.73
CA SER A 107 26.47 9.28 3.77
C SER A 107 27.43 8.14 3.42
N ASP A 108 26.95 6.90 3.40
CA ASP A 108 27.75 5.73 3.05
C ASP A 108 27.85 5.56 1.52
N THR A 109 28.90 6.15 0.95
CA THR A 109 29.14 6.12 -0.50
C THR A 109 29.44 4.71 -1.02
N ASP A 110 30.01 3.84 -0.19
CA ASP A 110 30.25 2.44 -0.56
C ASP A 110 28.91 1.70 -0.72
N TYR A 111 28.03 1.81 0.26
CA TYR A 111 26.67 1.26 0.17
C TYR A 111 25.89 1.83 -1.02
N GLN A 112 25.92 3.14 -1.23
CA GLN A 112 25.20 3.80 -2.33
C GLN A 112 25.71 3.39 -3.72
N SER A 113 26.92 2.88 -3.82
CA SER A 113 27.49 2.39 -5.09
C SER A 113 27.17 0.94 -5.38
N GLN A 114 26.59 0.19 -4.41
CA GLN A 114 26.31 -1.23 -4.61
C GLN A 114 25.13 -1.46 -5.57
N LEU A 115 25.28 -2.46 -6.46
CA LEU A 115 24.25 -2.98 -7.37
C LEU A 115 23.63 -1.95 -8.34
N GLY A 116 24.25 -0.81 -8.53
CA GLY A 116 23.81 0.20 -9.49
C GLY A 116 24.13 1.63 -9.07
N THR A 117 24.09 2.54 -10.02
CA THR A 117 24.40 3.98 -9.83
C THR A 117 23.16 4.87 -9.83
N GLY A 118 21.99 4.31 -9.60
CA GLY A 118 20.71 5.02 -9.61
C GLY A 118 19.90 4.78 -8.34
N ASP A 119 18.67 5.27 -8.37
CA ASP A 119 17.73 5.13 -7.23
C ASP A 119 17.29 3.67 -6.99
N THR A 120 17.63 2.74 -7.90
CA THR A 120 17.20 1.34 -7.86
C THR A 120 18.40 0.41 -7.83
N MET A 121 18.52 -0.40 -6.77
CA MET A 121 19.56 -1.42 -6.63
C MET A 121 19.11 -2.80 -7.10
N ALA A 122 17.82 -3.10 -6.99
CA ALA A 122 17.23 -4.39 -7.34
C ALA A 122 15.74 -4.23 -7.65
N SER A 123 15.10 -5.31 -8.06
CA SER A 123 13.66 -5.44 -8.11
C SER A 123 13.19 -6.65 -7.30
N ILE A 124 11.93 -6.61 -6.84
CA ILE A 124 11.28 -7.70 -6.13
C ILE A 124 9.96 -8.07 -6.80
N ARG A 125 9.75 -9.36 -7.00
CA ARG A 125 8.52 -9.91 -7.57
C ARG A 125 7.94 -11.00 -6.67
N ILE A 126 6.65 -10.89 -6.34
CA ILE A 126 5.91 -11.85 -5.51
C ILE A 126 4.61 -12.19 -6.26
N PRO A 127 4.61 -13.22 -7.12
CA PRO A 127 3.50 -13.50 -8.05
C PRO A 127 2.18 -13.71 -7.36
N LYS A 128 2.14 -14.42 -6.23
CA LYS A 128 0.91 -14.74 -5.49
C LYS A 128 0.10 -13.50 -5.11
N ILE A 129 0.77 -12.41 -4.76
CA ILE A 129 0.12 -11.17 -4.32
C ILE A 129 0.24 -10.02 -5.33
N GLY A 130 0.76 -10.32 -6.54
CA GLY A 130 0.87 -9.35 -7.61
C GLY A 130 1.87 -8.22 -7.35
N VAL A 131 2.88 -8.44 -6.50
CA VAL A 131 3.96 -7.47 -6.27
C VAL A 131 5.00 -7.61 -7.37
N ASP A 132 5.34 -6.49 -7.99
CA ASP A 132 6.43 -6.32 -8.95
C ASP A 132 6.90 -4.86 -8.86
N MET A 133 8.00 -4.60 -8.14
CA MET A 133 8.44 -3.24 -7.84
C MET A 133 9.96 -3.14 -7.69
N ASN A 134 10.47 -1.92 -7.83
CA ASN A 134 11.86 -1.60 -7.59
C ASN A 134 12.19 -1.57 -6.10
N VAL A 135 13.43 -1.93 -5.78
CA VAL A 135 14.04 -1.82 -4.45
C VAL A 135 15.15 -0.77 -4.53
N GLY A 136 15.00 0.30 -3.79
CA GLY A 136 16.00 1.37 -3.70
C GLY A 136 16.95 1.20 -2.53
N HIS A 137 18.00 2.03 -2.50
CA HIS A 137 18.94 2.11 -1.38
C HIS A 137 18.26 2.75 -0.17
N GLY A 138 18.37 2.11 0.98
CA GLY A 138 17.83 2.59 2.25
C GLY A 138 16.31 2.60 2.32
N THR A 139 15.80 3.08 3.44
CA THR A 139 14.36 3.09 3.77
C THR A 139 13.85 4.49 4.09
N GLY A 140 14.47 5.52 3.49
CA GLY A 140 14.00 6.90 3.62
C GLY A 140 12.64 7.13 2.97
N ALA A 141 11.99 8.23 3.36
CA ALA A 141 10.66 8.58 2.87
C ALA A 141 10.59 8.66 1.34
N GLY A 142 11.65 9.14 0.68
CA GLY A 142 11.74 9.18 -0.79
C GLY A 142 11.66 7.79 -1.41
N THR A 143 12.48 6.86 -0.92
CA THR A 143 12.51 5.46 -1.40
C THR A 143 11.17 4.75 -1.17
N LEU A 144 10.66 4.81 0.07
CA LEU A 144 9.44 4.08 0.45
C LEU A 144 8.15 4.66 -0.16
N THR A 145 8.18 5.90 -0.64
CA THR A 145 7.03 6.49 -1.37
C THR A 145 6.86 5.86 -2.75
N HIS A 146 7.96 5.46 -3.41
CA HIS A 146 7.95 5.01 -4.80
C HIS A 146 8.10 3.49 -4.96
N GLY A 147 8.55 2.78 -3.92
CA GLY A 147 8.80 1.35 -4.00
C GLY A 147 9.16 0.73 -2.65
N ALA A 148 9.91 -0.37 -2.73
CA ALA A 148 10.54 -0.97 -1.58
C ALA A 148 11.93 -0.36 -1.36
N GLY A 149 12.43 -0.45 -0.14
CA GLY A 149 13.77 -0.03 0.24
C GLY A 149 14.55 -1.17 0.89
N HIS A 150 15.83 -1.28 0.56
CA HIS A 150 16.73 -2.20 1.24
C HIS A 150 17.13 -1.62 2.61
N VAL A 151 16.97 -2.40 3.67
CA VAL A 151 17.31 -1.95 5.03
C VAL A 151 18.82 -1.92 5.19
N TYR A 152 19.35 -0.72 5.40
CA TYR A 152 20.79 -0.48 5.59
C TYR A 152 21.34 -1.33 6.74
N GLY A 153 22.53 -1.87 6.56
CA GLY A 153 23.17 -2.74 7.54
C GLY A 153 22.76 -4.21 7.45
N THR A 154 21.95 -4.58 6.47
CA THR A 154 21.64 -5.98 6.11
C THR A 154 22.35 -6.36 4.82
N THR A 155 22.53 -7.67 4.53
CA THR A 155 23.20 -8.12 3.31
C THR A 155 22.39 -7.78 2.06
N LEU A 156 23.05 -7.64 0.93
CA LEU A 156 22.43 -7.26 -0.33
C LEU A 156 21.54 -8.38 -0.92
N PRO A 157 20.48 -8.05 -1.69
CA PRO A 157 19.51 -9.03 -2.16
C PRO A 157 20.00 -9.85 -3.38
N VAL A 158 21.24 -10.29 -3.37
CA VAL A 158 21.91 -11.02 -4.46
C VAL A 158 22.09 -12.50 -4.21
N GLY A 159 21.64 -12.99 -3.05
CA GLY A 159 21.66 -14.42 -2.72
C GLY A 159 22.97 -14.89 -2.12
N ASP A 160 23.76 -14.02 -1.53
CA ASP A 160 24.94 -14.37 -0.74
C ASP A 160 24.54 -14.70 0.72
N PRO A 161 25.41 -15.38 1.51
CA PRO A 161 25.12 -15.69 2.91
C PRO A 161 24.80 -14.45 3.73
N GLY A 162 23.83 -14.58 4.65
CA GLY A 162 23.35 -13.48 5.50
C GLY A 162 21.83 -13.34 5.40
N ASN A 163 21.31 -12.19 5.81
CA ASN A 163 19.89 -11.87 5.69
C ASN A 163 19.72 -10.51 5.01
N SER A 164 19.21 -10.50 3.80
CA SER A 164 18.82 -9.28 3.12
C SER A 164 17.42 -8.86 3.58
N VAL A 165 17.26 -7.60 3.98
CA VAL A 165 15.96 -7.12 4.45
C VAL A 165 15.42 -6.06 3.49
N ILE A 166 14.21 -6.30 2.99
CA ILE A 166 13.50 -5.39 2.10
C ILE A 166 12.23 -4.89 2.81
N ALA A 167 12.13 -3.59 3.01
CA ALA A 167 11.01 -2.94 3.64
C ALA A 167 10.13 -2.21 2.63
N ALA A 168 8.82 -2.21 2.85
CA ALA A 168 7.89 -1.38 2.09
C ALA A 168 6.65 -1.05 2.94
N HIS A 169 5.96 0.03 2.59
CA HIS A 169 4.73 0.43 3.27
C HIS A 169 3.60 -0.59 3.12
N ARG A 170 2.73 -0.65 4.14
CA ARG A 170 1.50 -1.46 4.18
C ARG A 170 0.29 -0.58 4.52
N GLY A 171 0.19 0.57 3.90
CA GLY A 171 -0.87 1.54 4.17
C GLY A 171 -1.96 1.56 3.12
N LEU A 172 -3.11 2.14 3.48
CA LEU A 172 -4.22 2.46 2.56
C LEU A 172 -3.99 3.82 1.84
N GLY A 173 -2.77 4.36 1.90
CA GLY A 173 -2.46 5.70 1.42
C GLY A 173 -1.94 5.75 -0.01
N VAL A 174 -0.69 6.18 -0.16
CA VAL A 174 -0.09 6.54 -1.45
C VAL A 174 0.32 5.33 -2.27
N SER A 175 0.62 4.18 -1.64
CA SER A 175 1.00 2.95 -2.36
C SER A 175 0.65 1.67 -1.59
N LEU A 176 0.18 0.67 -2.35
CA LEU A 176 -0.24 -0.64 -1.83
C LEU A 176 0.92 -1.64 -1.68
N LEU A 177 2.15 -1.21 -1.78
CA LEU A 177 3.37 -2.00 -1.94
C LEU A 177 3.34 -3.38 -1.27
N PHE A 178 3.38 -3.46 0.07
CA PHE A 178 3.25 -4.71 0.82
C PHE A 178 1.88 -4.88 1.51
N TYR A 179 0.82 -4.23 1.00
CA TYR A 179 -0.52 -4.31 1.58
C TYR A 179 -1.00 -5.77 1.74
N ARG A 180 -0.78 -6.58 0.71
CA ARG A 180 -1.18 -7.99 0.67
C ARG A 180 -0.15 -8.97 1.24
N LEU A 181 0.95 -8.48 1.84
CA LEU A 181 2.03 -9.35 2.34
C LEU A 181 1.54 -10.40 3.35
N GLY A 182 0.49 -10.07 4.12
CA GLY A 182 -0.13 -11.01 5.06
C GLY A 182 -0.88 -12.19 4.43
N GLU A 183 -1.05 -12.21 3.10
CA GLU A 183 -1.66 -13.33 2.37
C GLU A 183 -0.65 -14.43 2.01
N LEU A 184 0.65 -14.16 2.23
CA LEU A 184 1.68 -15.17 2.02
C LEU A 184 1.58 -16.27 3.06
N GLY A 185 1.95 -17.47 2.66
CA GLY A 185 2.08 -18.65 3.51
C GLY A 185 3.44 -19.32 3.32
N VAL A 186 3.80 -20.20 4.24
CA VAL A 186 5.01 -21.03 4.10
C VAL A 186 4.95 -21.82 2.80
N GLY A 187 6.05 -21.77 2.03
CA GLY A 187 6.18 -22.40 0.72
C GLY A 187 5.94 -21.46 -0.47
N ASP A 188 5.38 -20.26 -0.26
CA ASP A 188 5.20 -19.29 -1.34
C ASP A 188 6.54 -18.74 -1.85
N MET A 189 6.55 -18.31 -3.11
CA MET A 189 7.77 -17.91 -3.80
C MET A 189 7.87 -16.38 -3.90
N VAL A 190 9.09 -15.91 -3.68
CA VAL A 190 9.53 -14.52 -3.85
C VAL A 190 10.73 -14.54 -4.78
N TYR A 191 10.90 -13.52 -5.59
CA TYR A 191 12.02 -13.39 -6.52
C TYR A 191 12.64 -12.01 -6.37
N THR A 192 13.97 -11.94 -6.34
CA THR A 192 14.71 -10.68 -6.47
C THR A 192 15.57 -10.71 -7.71
N GLN A 193 15.78 -9.56 -8.33
CA GLN A 193 16.66 -9.40 -9.47
C GLN A 193 17.52 -8.15 -9.30
N ALA A 194 18.83 -8.32 -9.38
CA ALA A 194 19.81 -7.24 -9.41
C ALA A 194 20.66 -7.41 -10.68
N GLY A 195 20.60 -6.43 -11.59
CA GLY A 195 21.22 -6.59 -12.90
C GLY A 195 20.78 -7.89 -13.61
N ALA A 196 21.73 -8.70 -14.05
CA ALA A 196 21.47 -9.99 -14.69
C ALA A 196 21.21 -11.14 -13.70
N ARG A 197 21.44 -10.94 -12.39
CA ARG A 197 21.29 -12.00 -11.37
C ARG A 197 19.87 -12.05 -10.83
N SER A 198 19.19 -13.16 -11.05
CA SER A 198 17.89 -13.48 -10.46
C SER A 198 18.03 -14.50 -9.34
N VAL A 199 17.37 -14.28 -8.22
CA VAL A 199 17.38 -15.19 -7.06
C VAL A 199 15.94 -15.56 -6.70
N ALA A 200 15.73 -16.86 -6.43
CA ALA A 200 14.45 -17.37 -5.96
C ALA A 200 14.52 -17.66 -4.45
N TRP A 201 13.47 -17.27 -3.78
CA TRP A 201 13.31 -17.38 -2.33
C TRP A 201 11.98 -18.06 -2.00
N ARG A 202 11.97 -18.91 -0.99
CA ARG A 202 10.79 -19.61 -0.52
C ARG A 202 10.47 -19.18 0.91
N VAL A 203 9.25 -18.76 1.15
CA VAL A 203 8.78 -18.39 2.50
C VAL A 203 8.95 -19.59 3.45
N MET A 204 9.71 -19.40 4.51
CA MET A 204 9.94 -20.42 5.53
C MET A 204 9.21 -20.13 6.86
N ARG A 205 9.01 -18.87 7.22
CA ARG A 205 8.26 -18.48 8.42
C ARG A 205 7.71 -17.07 8.32
N ILE A 206 6.65 -16.81 9.06
CA ILE A 206 5.97 -15.52 9.14
C ILE A 206 5.87 -15.13 10.62
N LEU A 207 6.27 -13.92 10.96
CA LEU A 207 6.33 -13.43 12.32
C LEU A 207 5.55 -12.13 12.45
N HIS A 208 4.81 -11.98 13.55
CA HIS A 208 4.19 -10.74 13.98
C HIS A 208 4.83 -10.32 15.29
N VAL A 209 5.65 -9.29 15.26
CA VAL A 209 6.48 -8.87 16.40
C VAL A 209 6.20 -7.43 16.81
N ASP A 210 6.52 -7.09 18.03
CA ASP A 210 6.44 -5.71 18.49
C ASP A 210 7.69 -4.93 18.04
N PRO A 211 7.53 -3.67 17.62
CA PRO A 211 8.64 -2.83 17.21
C PRO A 211 9.71 -2.71 18.31
N GLY A 212 10.98 -2.84 17.95
CA GLY A 212 12.12 -2.78 18.85
C GLY A 212 12.31 -4.01 19.75
N SER A 213 11.52 -5.07 19.55
CA SER A 213 11.63 -6.32 20.32
C SER A 213 12.92 -7.09 20.00
N VAL A 214 13.30 -7.98 20.93
CA VAL A 214 14.42 -8.91 20.70
C VAL A 214 14.12 -9.84 19.51
N GLN A 215 12.87 -10.30 19.42
CA GLN A 215 12.44 -11.18 18.32
C GLN A 215 12.56 -10.49 16.94
N GLU A 216 12.25 -9.21 16.86
CA GLU A 216 12.44 -8.45 15.62
C GLU A 216 13.92 -8.39 15.23
N ARG A 217 14.80 -8.01 16.16
CA ARG A 217 16.24 -7.94 15.92
C ARG A 217 16.82 -9.28 15.48
N GLU A 218 16.45 -10.38 16.18
CA GLU A 218 16.89 -11.73 15.82
C GLU A 218 16.40 -12.15 14.42
N ALA A 219 15.19 -11.76 14.04
CA ALA A 219 14.64 -12.07 12.71
C ALA A 219 15.27 -11.26 11.58
N LEU A 220 15.77 -10.06 11.88
CA LEU A 220 16.47 -9.19 10.90
C LEU A 220 17.96 -9.52 10.80
N GLN A 221 18.53 -10.10 11.85
CA GLN A 221 19.96 -10.42 11.90
C GLN A 221 20.27 -11.66 11.05
N GLY A 222 21.30 -11.56 10.22
CA GLY A 222 21.90 -12.70 9.54
C GLY A 222 22.93 -13.40 10.43
N ASP A 223 23.07 -14.71 10.28
CA ASP A 223 24.06 -15.51 11.00
C ASP A 223 25.29 -15.86 10.15
N GLY A 224 25.33 -15.39 8.89
CA GLY A 224 26.39 -15.65 7.94
C GLY A 224 26.47 -17.11 7.43
N SER A 225 25.64 -18.02 7.99
CA SER A 225 25.61 -19.44 7.58
C SER A 225 24.42 -19.75 6.67
N HIS A 226 23.32 -19.02 6.83
CA HIS A 226 22.12 -19.14 5.99
C HIS A 226 22.04 -17.99 4.99
N THR A 227 21.38 -18.25 3.88
CA THR A 227 21.09 -17.23 2.87
C THR A 227 19.60 -16.92 2.94
N LEU A 228 19.25 -15.77 3.56
CA LEU A 228 17.89 -15.39 3.86
C LEU A 228 17.50 -14.06 3.18
N LEU A 229 16.21 -13.93 2.94
CA LEU A 229 15.55 -12.68 2.58
C LEU A 229 14.39 -12.45 3.56
N THR A 230 14.35 -11.30 4.20
CA THR A 230 13.24 -10.91 5.07
C THR A 230 12.47 -9.74 4.47
N LEU A 231 11.17 -9.94 4.23
CA LEU A 231 10.26 -8.87 3.84
C LEU A 231 9.67 -8.25 5.11
N TYR A 232 9.77 -6.94 5.23
CA TYR A 232 9.48 -6.21 6.45
C TYR A 232 8.45 -5.12 6.22
N THR A 233 7.38 -5.10 7.02
CA THR A 233 6.32 -4.10 6.90
C THR A 233 5.56 -3.90 8.21
N CYS A 234 4.75 -2.82 8.27
CA CYS A 234 3.85 -2.54 9.40
C CYS A 234 2.67 -3.51 9.47
N ASP A 235 2.13 -3.75 10.68
CA ASP A 235 0.97 -4.59 10.93
C ASP A 235 0.17 -4.11 12.16
N PRO A 236 -1.18 -4.20 12.19
CA PRO A 236 -2.07 -4.36 11.03
C PRO A 236 -2.05 -3.12 10.12
N PRO A 237 -2.52 -3.24 8.86
CA PRO A 237 -2.59 -2.09 7.95
C PRO A 237 -3.36 -0.91 8.57
N GLY A 238 -2.76 0.28 8.53
CA GLY A 238 -3.35 1.51 9.06
C GLY A 238 -3.20 1.72 10.57
N LEU A 239 -3.06 0.67 11.39
CA LEU A 239 -2.81 0.79 12.83
C LEU A 239 -1.31 0.80 13.15
N ASN A 240 -0.50 0.02 12.41
CA ASN A 240 0.95 -0.01 12.45
C ASN A 240 1.56 -0.30 13.85
N THR A 241 0.79 -1.00 14.72
CA THR A 241 1.19 -1.27 16.11
C THR A 241 2.21 -2.38 16.24
N ARG A 242 2.35 -3.21 15.22
CA ARG A 242 3.27 -4.36 15.13
C ARG A 242 4.06 -4.32 13.83
N ARG A 243 4.96 -5.28 13.67
CA ARG A 243 5.68 -5.53 12.43
C ARG A 243 5.37 -6.93 11.91
N LEU A 244 5.16 -7.04 10.61
CA LEU A 244 5.05 -8.30 9.89
C LEU A 244 6.37 -8.57 9.19
N LEU A 245 6.98 -9.71 9.51
CA LEU A 245 8.19 -10.20 8.88
C LEU A 245 7.89 -11.51 8.16
N VAL A 246 8.21 -11.58 6.88
CA VAL A 246 8.14 -12.80 6.08
C VAL A 246 9.56 -13.21 5.75
N VAL A 247 10.05 -14.23 6.43
CA VAL A 247 11.41 -14.75 6.29
C VAL A 247 11.42 -15.85 5.24
N CYS A 248 12.29 -15.70 4.24
CA CYS A 248 12.44 -16.60 3.12
C CYS A 248 13.86 -17.18 3.09
N GLU A 249 13.99 -18.42 2.64
CA GLU A 249 15.27 -19.07 2.36
C GLU A 249 15.56 -19.08 0.85
N ARG A 250 16.82 -18.98 0.48
CA ARG A 250 17.23 -19.14 -0.91
C ARG A 250 16.97 -20.56 -1.40
N VAL A 251 16.41 -20.66 -2.61
CA VAL A 251 16.18 -21.94 -3.30
C VAL A 251 16.74 -21.88 -4.72
N PRO A 252 16.97 -23.03 -5.39
CA PRO A 252 17.35 -23.02 -6.79
C PRO A 252 16.35 -22.21 -7.62
N TYR A 253 16.87 -21.33 -8.47
CA TYR A 253 16.05 -20.52 -9.36
C TYR A 253 15.40 -21.42 -10.42
N VAL A 254 14.09 -21.36 -10.49
CA VAL A 254 13.30 -21.91 -11.59
C VAL A 254 12.52 -20.74 -12.16
N ASP A 255 12.50 -20.60 -13.48
CA ASP A 255 11.75 -19.52 -14.11
C ASP A 255 10.36 -19.39 -13.51
N ALA A 256 10.06 -18.20 -13.02
CA ALA A 256 8.80 -17.94 -12.39
C ALA A 256 7.69 -18.21 -13.41
N VAL A 257 6.92 -19.24 -13.19
CA VAL A 257 5.66 -19.41 -13.90
C VAL A 257 4.88 -18.12 -13.65
N SER A 258 4.52 -17.42 -14.73
CA SER A 258 3.68 -16.22 -14.66
C SER A 258 2.34 -16.63 -14.07
N VAL A 259 2.22 -16.59 -12.75
CA VAL A 259 0.93 -16.75 -12.10
C VAL A 259 0.22 -15.41 -12.33
N PRO A 260 -0.93 -15.40 -13.02
CA PRO A 260 -1.72 -14.18 -13.14
C PRO A 260 -1.95 -13.64 -11.74
N GLY A 261 -1.56 -12.39 -11.47
CA GLY A 261 -1.77 -11.76 -10.18
C GLY A 261 -3.24 -11.97 -9.78
N GLN A 262 -3.47 -12.56 -8.62
CA GLN A 262 -4.84 -12.75 -8.13
C GLN A 262 -5.43 -11.35 -7.93
N VAL A 263 -6.42 -11.02 -8.77
CA VAL A 263 -7.21 -9.81 -8.58
C VAL A 263 -7.94 -9.96 -7.24
N ASP A 264 -7.74 -9.00 -6.34
CA ASP A 264 -8.47 -8.99 -5.07
C ASP A 264 -9.93 -8.63 -5.31
N TRP A 265 -10.74 -9.67 -5.61
CA TRP A 265 -12.18 -9.54 -5.79
C TRP A 265 -12.89 -9.00 -4.54
N GLY A 266 -12.32 -9.21 -3.35
CA GLY A 266 -12.90 -8.71 -2.10
C GLY A 266 -12.99 -7.20 -2.05
N GLN A 267 -11.96 -6.50 -2.49
CA GLN A 267 -11.96 -5.03 -2.56
C GLN A 267 -12.89 -4.51 -3.66
N GLY A 268 -12.93 -5.19 -4.80
CA GLY A 268 -13.86 -4.86 -5.89
C GLY A 268 -15.34 -5.03 -5.46
N VAL A 269 -15.65 -6.10 -4.73
CA VAL A 269 -17.00 -6.37 -4.20
C VAL A 269 -17.38 -5.34 -3.12
N LEU A 270 -16.46 -4.97 -2.23
CA LEU A 270 -16.71 -3.94 -1.22
C LEU A 270 -16.95 -2.56 -1.86
N ALA A 271 -16.11 -2.17 -2.82
CA ALA A 271 -16.29 -0.91 -3.55
C ALA A 271 -17.59 -0.89 -4.36
N GLY A 272 -17.90 -1.96 -5.06
CA GLY A 272 -19.14 -2.12 -5.82
C GLY A 272 -20.38 -2.16 -4.93
N GLY A 273 -20.33 -2.86 -3.81
CA GLY A 273 -21.39 -2.91 -2.81
C GLY A 273 -21.68 -1.54 -2.20
N LEU A 274 -20.65 -0.80 -1.83
CA LEU A 274 -20.79 0.56 -1.29
C LEU A 274 -21.40 1.52 -2.33
N ALA A 275 -20.92 1.48 -3.56
CA ALA A 275 -21.47 2.28 -4.66
C ALA A 275 -22.95 1.93 -4.92
N GLY A 276 -23.32 0.65 -4.86
CA GLY A 276 -24.70 0.19 -4.98
C GLY A 276 -25.62 0.73 -3.88
N VAL A 277 -25.18 0.68 -2.62
CA VAL A 277 -25.94 1.22 -1.48
C VAL A 277 -26.15 2.74 -1.61
N LEU A 278 -25.11 3.47 -2.03
CA LEU A 278 -25.21 4.92 -2.25
C LEU A 278 -26.14 5.26 -3.41
N ALA A 279 -26.09 4.53 -4.51
CA ALA A 279 -26.98 4.71 -5.65
C ALA A 279 -28.44 4.42 -5.28
N LEU A 280 -28.70 3.36 -4.50
CA LEU A 280 -30.04 3.01 -4.00
C LEU A 280 -30.55 4.08 -3.03
N GLY A 281 -29.73 4.57 -2.12
CA GLY A 281 -30.07 5.67 -1.21
C GLY A 281 -30.44 6.93 -1.98
N PHE A 282 -29.68 7.31 -2.99
CA PHE A 282 -29.96 8.44 -3.88
C PHE A 282 -31.30 8.27 -4.63
N LEU A 283 -31.55 7.06 -5.16
CA LEU A 283 -32.81 6.75 -5.87
C LEU A 283 -34.02 6.88 -4.95
N LEU A 284 -33.93 6.35 -3.72
CA LEU A 284 -35.02 6.42 -2.73
C LEU A 284 -35.33 7.87 -2.30
N VAL A 285 -34.31 8.69 -2.11
CA VAL A 285 -34.49 10.13 -1.79
C VAL A 285 -35.12 10.85 -2.98
N SER A 286 -34.67 10.58 -4.21
CA SER A 286 -35.21 11.21 -5.42
C SER A 286 -36.66 10.85 -5.67
N VAL A 287 -37.03 9.58 -5.46
CA VAL A 287 -38.41 9.11 -5.62
C VAL A 287 -39.34 9.74 -4.55
N ARG A 288 -38.89 9.87 -3.28
CA ARG A 288 -39.66 10.54 -2.23
C ARG A 288 -39.82 12.03 -2.47
N ALA A 289 -38.82 12.68 -3.03
CA ALA A 289 -38.88 14.12 -3.37
C ALA A 289 -39.85 14.41 -4.53
N GLY A 290 -40.07 13.42 -5.42
CA GLY A 290 -40.97 13.53 -6.58
C GLY A 290 -42.42 13.10 -6.33
N ALA A 291 -42.75 12.53 -5.18
CA ALA A 291 -44.11 12.08 -4.88
C ALA A 291 -45.11 13.28 -4.78
N PRO A 292 -46.15 13.34 -5.64
CA PRO A 292 -47.13 14.40 -5.56
C PRO A 292 -47.93 14.27 -4.26
N MET A 293 -48.10 15.38 -3.53
CA MET A 293 -48.98 15.41 -2.35
C MET A 293 -50.39 15.04 -2.78
N ARG A 294 -50.88 13.87 -2.37
CA ARG A 294 -52.29 13.51 -2.50
C ARG A 294 -53.11 14.43 -1.63
N HIS A 295 -53.86 15.35 -2.22
CA HIS A 295 -54.87 16.10 -1.51
C HIS A 295 -55.90 15.14 -0.97
N ALA A 296 -55.94 14.96 0.35
CA ALA A 296 -57.04 14.27 0.99
C ALA A 296 -58.31 15.12 0.78
N ARG A 297 -59.18 14.66 -0.14
CA ARG A 297 -60.53 15.19 -0.27
C ARG A 297 -61.28 14.79 1.01
N ARG A 298 -61.45 15.74 1.94
CA ARG A 298 -62.46 15.57 3.00
C ARG A 298 -63.84 15.70 2.32
N ARG A 299 -64.64 14.69 2.42
CA ARG A 299 -66.10 14.76 2.25
C ARG A 299 -66.72 15.31 3.50
#